data_9c08d3add244eccb8b9d62572fcf32a5
#
_entry.id   9c08d3add244eccb8b9d62572fcf32a5
#
_cell.length_a   1.000
_cell.length_b   1.000
_cell.length_c   1.000
_cell.angle_alpha   90.00
_cell.angle_beta   90.00
_cell.angle_gamma   90.00
#
_symmetry.space_group_name_H-M   'P 1'
#
loop_
_entity.id
_entity.type
_entity.pdbx_description
1 polymer ?
#
loop_
_entity_poly.entity_id
_entity_poly.type
_entity_poly.pdbx_seq_one_letter_code
_entity_poly.pdbx_strand_id
1 'polypeptide(L)'
;MNKYLVNILIGAFCWSGMSACASPKDEAKEIVDIIYKVNNYWQTQNPEHGRSFWDNAAYHSGNMEAFFLTGDSDFMNYSKAWAEHNQWKGAKSDNKAEWKYSYGESDDYVLFGDYQTCFQTYADLYNIEPDTQKIARAREVMEYQMSTDKNDYWWWADGLYMVMP
;
A
#
# COMPACT_ATOMS: atom_id res chain seq x y z
N MET A 1 23.59 80.02 29.75
CA MET A 1 23.14 78.79 30.43
C MET A 1 22.43 77.89 29.44
N ASN A 2 23.15 77.00 28.80
CA ASN A 2 22.61 76.11 27.74
C ASN A 2 22.42 74.69 28.34
N LYS A 3 21.16 74.23 28.29
CA LYS A 3 20.79 72.81 28.64
C LYS A 3 20.83 72.04 27.36
N TYR A 4 21.77 71.13 27.23
CA TYR A 4 21.76 70.06 26.17
C TYR A 4 20.87 68.89 26.61
N LEU A 5 19.79 68.75 25.86
CA LEU A 5 18.96 67.50 25.93
C LEU A 5 19.61 66.46 25.03
N VAL A 6 20.07 65.37 25.64
CA VAL A 6 20.55 64.19 24.92
C VAL A 6 19.36 63.24 24.73
N ASN A 7 18.85 63.17 23.52
CA ASN A 7 17.87 62.16 23.13
C ASN A 7 18.57 60.84 22.80
N ILE A 8 18.45 59.86 23.69
CA ILE A 8 18.87 58.47 23.40
C ILE A 8 17.71 57.80 22.67
N LEU A 9 17.85 57.58 21.38
CA LEU A 9 16.99 56.74 20.58
C LEU A 9 17.40 55.27 20.84
N ILE A 10 16.58 54.52 21.64
CA ILE A 10 16.68 53.11 21.77
C ILE A 10 15.92 52.50 20.59
N GLY A 11 16.65 52.11 19.57
CA GLY A 11 16.10 51.31 18.45
C GLY A 11 15.86 49.88 18.93
N ALA A 12 14.61 49.54 19.23
CA ALA A 12 14.20 48.14 19.46
C ALA A 12 14.19 47.40 18.12
N PHE A 13 15.24 46.64 17.88
CA PHE A 13 15.30 45.71 16.76
C PHE A 13 14.44 44.49 17.11
N CYS A 14 13.14 44.55 16.78
CA CYS A 14 12.28 43.34 16.80
C CYS A 14 12.71 42.47 15.65
N TRP A 15 13.58 41.50 15.93
CA TRP A 15 13.84 40.37 15.04
C TRP A 15 12.65 39.38 15.17
N SER A 16 11.59 39.65 14.43
CA SER A 16 10.51 38.70 14.21
C SER A 16 11.08 37.56 13.35
N GLY A 17 11.57 36.52 13.99
CA GLY A 17 11.83 35.24 13.35
C GLY A 17 10.51 34.67 12.84
N MET A 18 10.16 35.00 11.60
CA MET A 18 9.09 34.31 10.89
C MET A 18 9.61 32.91 10.61
N SER A 19 9.33 31.94 11.52
CA SER A 19 9.29 30.54 11.14
C SER A 19 8.21 30.42 10.07
N ALA A 20 8.63 30.31 8.83
CA ALA A 20 7.72 29.99 7.73
C ALA A 20 7.22 28.56 7.98
N CYS A 21 6.07 28.41 8.67
CA CYS A 21 5.32 27.18 8.63
C CYS A 21 4.92 26.96 7.17
N ALA A 22 5.31 25.82 6.59
CA ALA A 22 4.86 25.43 5.26
C ALA A 22 3.32 25.48 5.22
N SER A 23 2.76 25.91 4.11
CA SER A 23 1.30 25.87 3.98
C SER A 23 0.84 24.41 3.88
N PRO A 24 -0.41 24.07 4.28
CA PRO A 24 -0.94 22.72 4.12
C PRO A 24 -0.87 22.20 2.67
N LYS A 25 -0.86 23.11 1.68
CA LYS A 25 -0.69 22.75 0.27
C LYS A 25 0.76 22.38 -0.07
N ASP A 26 1.73 23.03 0.56
CA ASP A 26 3.14 22.73 0.35
C ASP A 26 3.50 21.40 1.00
N GLU A 27 2.95 21.11 2.20
CA GLU A 27 3.10 19.81 2.86
C GLU A 27 2.49 18.67 2.05
N ALA A 28 1.28 18.84 1.52
CA ALA A 28 0.63 17.83 0.68
C ALA A 28 1.44 17.55 -0.60
N LYS A 29 1.99 18.58 -1.22
CA LYS A 29 2.86 18.42 -2.40
C LYS A 29 4.14 17.66 -2.05
N GLU A 30 4.77 17.99 -0.94
CA GLU A 30 5.99 17.29 -0.49
C GLU A 30 5.73 15.80 -0.25
N ILE A 31 4.59 15.44 0.35
CA ILE A 31 4.19 14.04 0.55
C ILE A 31 4.03 13.32 -0.80
N VAL A 32 3.34 13.93 -1.75
CA VAL A 32 3.17 13.35 -3.09
C VAL A 32 4.51 13.18 -3.81
N ASP A 33 5.42 14.16 -3.71
CA ASP A 33 6.77 14.05 -4.28
C ASP A 33 7.57 12.89 -3.66
N ILE A 34 7.39 12.62 -2.37
CA ILE A 34 8.00 11.47 -1.68
C ILE A 34 7.40 10.17 -2.19
N ILE A 35 6.07 10.07 -2.36
CA ILE A 35 5.40 8.89 -2.91
C ILE A 35 5.99 8.54 -4.29
N TYR A 36 6.12 9.50 -5.19
CA TYR A 36 6.74 9.28 -6.50
C TYR A 36 8.18 8.78 -6.40
N LYS A 37 9.00 9.38 -5.52
CA LYS A 37 10.40 8.94 -5.34
C LYS A 37 10.50 7.51 -4.84
N VAL A 38 9.70 7.14 -3.84
CA VAL A 38 9.68 5.78 -3.28
C VAL A 38 9.21 4.79 -4.34
N ASN A 39 8.12 5.12 -5.05
CA ASN A 39 7.59 4.27 -6.10
C ASN A 39 8.59 4.05 -7.25
N ASN A 40 9.20 5.11 -7.76
CA ASN A 40 10.20 5.02 -8.81
C ASN A 40 11.41 4.18 -8.37
N TYR A 41 11.85 4.34 -7.12
CA TYR A 41 12.92 3.52 -6.56
C TYR A 41 12.52 2.04 -6.55
N TRP A 42 11.33 1.71 -6.00
CA TRP A 42 10.85 0.33 -5.95
C TRP A 42 10.77 -0.30 -7.34
N GLN A 43 10.12 0.33 -8.30
CA GLN A 43 9.94 -0.20 -9.66
C GLN A 43 11.28 -0.40 -10.38
N THR A 44 12.24 0.49 -10.16
CA THR A 44 13.60 0.35 -10.72
C THR A 44 14.34 -0.86 -10.14
N GLN A 45 14.13 -1.15 -8.86
CA GLN A 45 14.77 -2.30 -8.19
C GLN A 45 14.03 -3.62 -8.42
N ASN A 46 12.77 -3.58 -8.84
CA ASN A 46 11.90 -4.76 -9.03
C ASN A 46 11.32 -4.80 -10.46
N PRO A 47 12.16 -4.87 -11.51
CA PRO A 47 11.70 -4.91 -12.91
C PRO A 47 10.91 -6.20 -13.23
N GLU A 48 11.22 -7.28 -12.53
CA GLU A 48 10.51 -8.57 -12.56
C GLU A 48 9.37 -8.50 -11.54
N HIS A 49 8.15 -8.50 -11.93
CA HIS A 49 6.98 -8.22 -11.07
C HIS A 49 6.90 -8.99 -9.73
N GLY A 50 7.73 -10.00 -9.50
CA GLY A 50 7.77 -10.75 -8.25
C GLY A 50 6.52 -11.60 -7.98
N ARG A 51 6.59 -12.39 -6.90
CA ARG A 51 5.50 -13.28 -6.46
C ARG A 51 4.40 -12.50 -5.72
N SER A 52 3.20 -13.08 -5.64
CA SER A 52 2.07 -12.51 -4.91
C SER A 52 2.08 -12.87 -3.42
N PHE A 53 3.23 -12.77 -2.75
CA PHE A 53 3.37 -12.95 -1.31
C PHE A 53 3.23 -11.61 -0.59
N TRP A 54 3.01 -11.62 0.72
CA TRP A 54 2.64 -10.44 1.50
C TRP A 54 3.60 -9.25 1.32
N ASP A 55 4.90 -9.49 1.20
CA ASP A 55 5.93 -8.45 1.05
C ASP A 55 5.73 -7.61 -0.21
N ASN A 56 5.51 -8.25 -1.36
CA ASN A 56 5.16 -7.56 -2.60
C ASN A 56 3.71 -7.05 -2.58
N ALA A 57 2.77 -7.84 -2.07
CA ALA A 57 1.36 -7.47 -2.02
C ALA A 57 1.12 -6.19 -1.21
N ALA A 58 1.82 -6.00 -0.08
CA ALA A 58 1.75 -4.78 0.71
C ALA A 58 2.22 -3.54 -0.08
N TYR A 59 3.28 -3.67 -0.90
CA TYR A 59 3.68 -2.60 -1.80
C TYR A 59 2.57 -2.26 -2.80
N HIS A 60 1.95 -3.26 -3.42
CA HIS A 60 0.91 -3.03 -4.43
C HIS A 60 -0.38 -2.46 -3.83
N SER A 61 -0.74 -2.80 -2.59
CA SER A 61 -1.83 -2.13 -1.87
C SER A 61 -1.53 -0.64 -1.69
N GLY A 62 -0.32 -0.28 -1.23
CA GLY A 62 0.12 1.12 -1.12
C GLY A 62 0.18 1.83 -2.47
N ASN A 63 0.52 1.11 -3.54
CA ASN A 63 0.57 1.64 -4.89
C ASN A 63 -0.85 1.95 -5.44
N MET A 64 -1.86 1.15 -5.10
CA MET A 64 -3.26 1.46 -5.41
C MET A 64 -3.74 2.70 -4.63
N GLU A 65 -3.38 2.85 -3.36
CA GLU A 65 -3.67 4.07 -2.59
C GLU A 65 -3.02 5.31 -3.22
N ALA A 66 -1.79 5.19 -3.74
CA ALA A 66 -1.15 6.27 -4.48
C ALA A 66 -1.92 6.63 -5.76
N PHE A 67 -2.45 5.64 -6.49
CA PHE A 67 -3.35 5.87 -7.62
C PHE A 67 -4.62 6.62 -7.19
N PHE A 68 -5.30 6.18 -6.14
CA PHE A 68 -6.52 6.84 -5.65
C PHE A 68 -6.27 8.28 -5.19
N LEU A 69 -5.10 8.53 -4.61
CA LEU A 69 -4.70 9.87 -4.16
C LEU A 69 -4.35 10.80 -5.32
N THR A 70 -3.62 10.32 -6.34
CA THR A 70 -3.01 11.17 -7.38
C THR A 70 -3.79 11.17 -8.69
N GLY A 71 -4.53 10.10 -8.98
CA GLY A 71 -5.15 9.85 -10.27
C GLY A 71 -4.15 9.41 -11.36
N ASP A 72 -2.89 9.19 -11.02
CA ASP A 72 -1.87 8.79 -11.98
C ASP A 72 -1.96 7.30 -12.29
N SER A 73 -2.32 6.98 -13.52
CA SER A 73 -2.55 5.61 -13.99
C SER A 73 -1.29 4.74 -13.97
N ASP A 74 -0.09 5.30 -13.92
CA ASP A 74 1.14 4.51 -13.89
C ASP A 74 1.22 3.64 -12.63
N PHE A 75 0.72 4.14 -11.49
CA PHE A 75 0.60 3.34 -10.27
C PHE A 75 -0.30 2.11 -10.47
N MET A 76 -1.50 2.32 -10.99
CA MET A 76 -2.47 1.25 -11.26
C MET A 76 -1.93 0.26 -12.30
N ASN A 77 -1.36 0.74 -13.40
CA ASN A 77 -0.87 -0.10 -14.48
C ASN A 77 0.26 -1.02 -14.03
N TYR A 78 1.16 -0.55 -13.17
CA TYR A 78 2.21 -1.37 -12.60
C TYR A 78 1.65 -2.48 -11.69
N SER A 79 0.67 -2.17 -10.85
CA SER A 79 -0.01 -3.16 -10.01
C SER A 79 -0.83 -4.15 -10.81
N LYS A 80 -1.47 -3.71 -11.91
CA LYS A 80 -2.18 -4.58 -12.83
C LYS A 80 -1.25 -5.57 -13.53
N ALA A 81 -0.10 -5.11 -14.02
CA ALA A 81 0.90 -5.98 -14.63
C ALA A 81 1.42 -7.06 -13.67
N TRP A 82 1.65 -6.70 -12.40
CA TRP A 82 1.98 -7.66 -11.35
C TRP A 82 0.86 -8.67 -11.09
N ALA A 83 -0.40 -8.24 -11.03
CA ALA A 83 -1.53 -9.13 -10.83
C ALA A 83 -1.69 -10.11 -12.00
N GLU A 84 -1.52 -9.65 -13.24
CA GLU A 84 -1.55 -10.47 -14.47
C GLU A 84 -0.39 -11.48 -14.49
N HIS A 85 0.83 -11.06 -14.13
CA HIS A 85 1.99 -11.94 -13.98
C HIS A 85 1.70 -13.09 -13.00
N ASN A 86 1.02 -12.80 -11.90
CA ASN A 86 0.65 -13.77 -10.88
C ASN A 86 -0.68 -14.50 -11.21
N GLN A 87 -1.27 -14.28 -12.39
CA GLN A 87 -2.51 -14.93 -12.83
C GLN A 87 -3.69 -14.71 -11.86
N TRP A 88 -3.72 -13.56 -11.16
CA TRP A 88 -4.74 -13.23 -10.17
C TRP A 88 -4.83 -14.25 -9.02
N LYS A 89 -3.71 -14.92 -8.71
CA LYS A 89 -3.59 -15.89 -7.63
C LYS A 89 -2.61 -15.41 -6.56
N GLY A 90 -2.81 -15.86 -5.34
CA GLY A 90 -1.78 -15.89 -4.30
C GLY A 90 -0.88 -17.11 -4.51
N ALA A 91 -0.96 -18.11 -3.63
CA ALA A 91 -0.36 -19.41 -3.91
C ALA A 91 -1.11 -20.12 -5.05
N LYS A 92 -0.38 -20.91 -5.86
CA LYS A 92 -0.84 -21.32 -7.19
C LYS A 92 -1.48 -22.69 -7.25
N SER A 93 -1.40 -23.53 -6.18
CA SER A 93 -1.99 -24.88 -6.21
C SER A 93 -3.49 -24.83 -6.44
N ASP A 94 -3.97 -25.64 -7.40
CA ASP A 94 -5.38 -25.86 -7.66
C ASP A 94 -5.91 -27.13 -6.99
N ASN A 95 -5.04 -27.92 -6.34
CA ASN A 95 -5.42 -29.12 -5.61
C ASN A 95 -5.89 -28.78 -4.18
N LYS A 96 -7.19 -28.64 -3.99
CA LYS A 96 -7.79 -28.29 -2.69
C LYS A 96 -7.45 -29.26 -1.56
N ALA A 97 -7.16 -30.53 -1.87
CA ALA A 97 -6.79 -31.54 -0.86
C ALA A 97 -5.41 -31.27 -0.23
N GLU A 98 -4.57 -30.46 -0.88
CA GLU A 98 -3.23 -30.09 -0.42
C GLU A 98 -3.18 -28.69 0.21
N TRP A 99 -4.27 -27.93 0.19
CA TRP A 99 -4.30 -26.56 0.67
C TRP A 99 -3.97 -26.46 2.16
N LYS A 100 -2.99 -25.61 2.49
CA LYS A 100 -2.47 -25.37 3.83
C LYS A 100 -2.66 -23.93 4.26
N TYR A 101 -2.73 -23.71 5.59
CA TYR A 101 -2.86 -22.37 6.19
C TYR A 101 -1.85 -22.09 7.31
N SER A 102 -1.04 -23.08 7.71
CA SER A 102 0.08 -22.84 8.61
C SER A 102 1.19 -22.07 7.89
N TYR A 103 2.24 -21.66 8.62
CA TYR A 103 3.38 -20.95 8.03
C TYR A 103 4.07 -21.78 6.94
N GLY A 104 4.30 -21.16 5.79
CA GLY A 104 5.02 -21.77 4.67
C GLY A 104 4.94 -20.94 3.38
N GLU A 105 5.85 -21.18 2.45
CA GLU A 105 6.02 -20.36 1.26
C GLU A 105 5.87 -21.13 -0.08
N SER A 106 5.43 -22.38 -0.05
CA SER A 106 5.16 -23.13 -1.28
C SER A 106 3.74 -22.92 -1.81
N ASP A 107 3.51 -23.29 -3.06
CA ASP A 107 2.25 -23.02 -3.78
C ASP A 107 1.00 -23.69 -3.18
N ASP A 108 1.16 -24.64 -2.26
CA ASP A 108 0.07 -25.31 -1.55
C ASP A 108 -0.42 -24.54 -0.29
N TYR A 109 0.23 -23.44 0.09
CA TYR A 109 -0.21 -22.57 1.19
C TYR A 109 -1.29 -21.57 0.79
N VAL A 110 -2.25 -22.03 0.02
CA VAL A 110 -3.35 -21.20 -0.54
C VAL A 110 -4.21 -20.55 0.54
N LEU A 111 -4.36 -21.19 1.70
CA LEU A 111 -5.18 -20.70 2.81
C LEU A 111 -4.38 -19.86 3.81
N PHE A 112 -3.09 -19.61 3.56
CA PHE A 112 -2.24 -18.80 4.41
C PHE A 112 -2.41 -17.30 4.08
N GLY A 113 -2.65 -16.46 5.09
CA GLY A 113 -2.97 -15.05 4.92
C GLY A 113 -1.93 -14.26 4.13
N ASP A 114 -0.66 -14.63 4.25
CA ASP A 114 0.44 -14.02 3.49
C ASP A 114 0.23 -14.12 1.97
N TYR A 115 -0.41 -15.18 1.49
CA TYR A 115 -0.80 -15.34 0.09
C TYR A 115 -2.18 -14.74 -0.24
N GLN A 116 -2.93 -14.30 0.76
CA GLN A 116 -4.25 -13.68 0.57
C GLN A 116 -4.16 -12.15 0.53
N THR A 117 -3.07 -11.55 1.01
CA THR A 117 -2.85 -10.10 1.00
C THR A 117 -3.01 -9.48 -0.39
N CYS A 118 -2.60 -10.19 -1.44
CA CYS A 118 -2.74 -9.74 -2.83
C CYS A 118 -4.20 -9.55 -3.28
N PHE A 119 -5.16 -10.21 -2.62
CA PHE A 119 -6.57 -10.11 -2.98
C PHE A 119 -7.13 -8.69 -2.78
N GLN A 120 -6.57 -7.89 -1.88
CA GLN A 120 -6.92 -6.48 -1.73
C GLN A 120 -6.68 -5.72 -3.04
N THR A 121 -5.46 -5.79 -3.57
CA THR A 121 -5.11 -5.17 -4.86
C THR A 121 -5.98 -5.71 -6.01
N TYR A 122 -6.28 -7.01 -6.02
CA TYR A 122 -7.11 -7.60 -7.06
C TYR A 122 -8.57 -7.12 -6.97
N ALA A 123 -9.09 -6.92 -5.77
CA ALA A 123 -10.41 -6.35 -5.55
C ALA A 123 -10.49 -4.88 -6.00
N ASP A 124 -9.47 -4.07 -5.71
CA ASP A 124 -9.37 -2.70 -6.18
C ASP A 124 -9.38 -2.62 -7.71
N LEU A 125 -8.55 -3.45 -8.36
CA LEU A 125 -8.49 -3.52 -9.82
C LEU A 125 -9.79 -4.06 -10.45
N TYR A 126 -10.51 -4.94 -9.74
CA TYR A 126 -11.86 -5.38 -10.16
C TYR A 126 -12.86 -4.24 -10.04
N ASN A 127 -12.83 -3.46 -8.97
CA ASN A 127 -13.74 -2.33 -8.77
C ASN A 127 -13.56 -1.22 -9.81
N ILE A 128 -12.34 -1.03 -10.32
CA ILE A 128 -12.03 -0.06 -11.37
C ILE A 128 -12.43 -0.59 -12.74
N GLU A 129 -12.04 -1.82 -13.05
CA GLU A 129 -12.30 -2.49 -14.34
C GLU A 129 -12.91 -3.89 -14.06
N PRO A 130 -14.25 -4.02 -13.98
CA PRO A 130 -14.89 -5.29 -13.64
C PRO A 130 -14.58 -6.41 -14.63
N ASP A 131 -13.87 -7.43 -14.11
CA ASP A 131 -13.66 -8.73 -14.77
C ASP A 131 -13.61 -9.80 -13.67
N THR A 132 -14.54 -10.73 -13.69
CA THR A 132 -14.69 -11.76 -12.67
C THR A 132 -13.45 -12.64 -12.51
N GLN A 133 -12.59 -12.74 -13.52
CA GLN A 133 -11.33 -13.47 -13.44
C GLN A 133 -10.39 -12.88 -12.38
N LYS A 134 -10.42 -11.56 -12.20
CA LYS A 134 -9.56 -10.85 -11.24
C LYS A 134 -9.79 -11.27 -9.79
N ILE A 135 -11.02 -11.67 -9.46
CA ILE A 135 -11.40 -12.05 -8.08
C ILE A 135 -11.81 -13.53 -7.94
N ALA A 136 -11.68 -14.32 -9.01
CA ALA A 136 -12.11 -15.72 -9.00
C ALA A 136 -11.40 -16.54 -7.93
N ARG A 137 -10.07 -16.43 -7.82
CA ARG A 137 -9.29 -17.13 -6.80
C ARG A 137 -9.59 -16.63 -5.38
N ALA A 138 -9.70 -15.32 -5.19
CA ALA A 138 -10.06 -14.75 -3.90
C ALA A 138 -11.40 -15.31 -3.40
N ARG A 139 -12.41 -15.31 -4.26
CA ARG A 139 -13.73 -15.88 -3.96
C ARG A 139 -13.63 -17.36 -3.62
N GLU A 140 -12.93 -18.14 -4.44
CA GLU A 140 -12.76 -19.60 -4.22
C GLU A 140 -12.14 -19.89 -2.86
N VAL A 141 -11.10 -19.15 -2.47
CA VAL A 141 -10.41 -19.29 -1.19
C VAL A 141 -11.33 -18.95 -0.03
N MET A 142 -12.04 -17.81 -0.10
CA MET A 142 -12.98 -17.38 0.94
C MET A 142 -14.14 -18.36 1.09
N GLU A 143 -14.75 -18.80 -0.01
CA GLU A 143 -15.82 -19.81 0.02
C GLU A 143 -15.35 -21.13 0.63
N TYR A 144 -14.12 -21.57 0.32
CA TYR A 144 -13.54 -22.77 0.92
C TYR A 144 -13.37 -22.60 2.44
N GLN A 145 -12.76 -21.51 2.89
CA GLN A 145 -12.55 -21.24 4.32
C GLN A 145 -13.89 -21.16 5.09
N MET A 146 -14.90 -20.52 4.52
CA MET A 146 -16.25 -20.45 5.12
C MET A 146 -16.98 -21.78 5.13
N SER A 147 -16.61 -22.74 4.27
CA SER A 147 -17.24 -24.07 4.21
C SER A 147 -16.71 -25.06 5.24
N THR A 148 -15.69 -24.69 6.01
CA THR A 148 -15.06 -25.53 7.04
C THR A 148 -15.44 -25.07 8.44
N ASP A 149 -15.33 -25.97 9.44
CA ASP A 149 -15.56 -25.64 10.85
C ASP A 149 -14.33 -24.96 11.52
N LYS A 150 -13.27 -24.67 10.75
CA LYS A 150 -12.06 -24.03 11.27
C LYS A 150 -12.29 -22.54 11.49
N ASN A 151 -11.77 -22.03 12.59
CA ASN A 151 -11.85 -20.61 12.98
C ASN A 151 -10.48 -19.98 13.29
N ASP A 152 -9.40 -20.66 12.91
CA ASP A 152 -8.01 -20.28 13.19
C ASP A 152 -7.16 -20.05 11.95
N TYR A 153 -7.77 -19.81 10.79
CA TYR A 153 -7.05 -19.53 9.54
C TYR A 153 -6.12 -18.31 9.67
N TRP A 154 -6.51 -17.30 10.42
CA TRP A 154 -5.78 -16.05 10.62
C TRP A 154 -5.46 -15.86 12.11
N TRP A 155 -4.60 -16.73 12.63
CA TRP A 155 -4.28 -16.86 14.06
C TRP A 155 -3.27 -15.82 14.58
N TRP A 156 -2.79 -14.90 13.73
CA TRP A 156 -1.89 -13.82 14.10
C TRP A 156 -2.52 -12.44 13.85
N ALA A 157 -2.02 -11.41 14.53
CA ALA A 157 -2.65 -10.07 14.57
C ALA A 157 -2.62 -9.35 13.21
N ASP A 158 -1.57 -9.53 12.41
CA ASP A 158 -1.43 -8.94 11.08
C ASP A 158 -2.35 -9.60 10.03
N GLY A 159 -2.94 -10.75 10.32
CA GLY A 159 -4.04 -11.31 9.53
C GLY A 159 -5.22 -10.35 9.38
N LEU A 160 -5.44 -9.45 10.34
CA LEU A 160 -6.44 -8.38 10.23
C LEU A 160 -6.13 -7.41 9.08
N TYR A 161 -4.87 -7.05 8.88
CA TYR A 161 -4.45 -6.22 7.74
C TYR A 161 -4.47 -7.01 6.43
N MET A 162 -3.99 -8.25 6.45
CA MET A 162 -3.77 -9.03 5.24
C MET A 162 -5.06 -9.46 4.54
N VAL A 163 -6.14 -9.72 5.31
CA VAL A 163 -7.33 -10.40 4.80
C VAL A 163 -8.63 -9.66 5.04
N MET A 164 -8.71 -8.78 6.05
CA MET A 164 -9.97 -8.14 6.46
C MET A 164 -10.37 -6.86 5.72
N PRO A 165 -9.48 -6.10 5.07
CA PRO A 165 -9.88 -4.92 4.32
C PRO A 165 -10.86 -5.20 3.19
#